data_bbe7ff2072d6ca2d1a90a324801291e8
#
_entry.id   bbe7ff2072d6ca2d1a90a324801291e8
#
_cell.length_a   1.000
_cell.length_b   1.000
_cell.length_c   1.000
_cell.angle_alpha   90.00
_cell.angle_beta   90.00
_cell.angle_gamma   90.00
#
_symmetry.space_group_name_H-M   'P 1'
#
loop_
_entity.id
_entity.type
_entity.pdbx_description
1 polymer ?
#
loop_
_entity_poly.entity_id
_entity_poly.type
_entity_poly.pdbx_seq_one_letter_code
_entity_poly.pdbx_strand_id
1 'polypeptide(L)'
;MTSQKEAILMTLVGVAQTHNKTYCWVSQNRQLELLKKYHSWNISRRTLNRRLKELVQEGYILRIRRHIEGPDGSPRFNSTLYKFKAKLFIMLKRMGNFVKKVFSTFRVPKVAQYESLRGEEIFKHVATDVEILWKSPYKGRASPT
;
A
#
# COMPACT_ATOMS: atom_id res chain seq x y z
N MET A 1 -15.20 -5.64 -5.65
CA MET A 1 -13.76 -5.93 -5.92
C MET A 1 -13.60 -7.40 -6.26
N THR A 2 -12.65 -7.77 -7.11
CA THR A 2 -12.41 -9.19 -7.42
C THR A 2 -11.52 -9.83 -6.35
N SER A 3 -11.72 -11.10 -6.06
CA SER A 3 -10.94 -11.88 -5.08
C SER A 3 -9.40 -11.77 -5.29
N GLN A 4 -8.95 -11.70 -6.55
CA GLN A 4 -7.52 -11.53 -6.87
C GLN A 4 -6.98 -10.17 -6.39
N LYS A 5 -7.74 -9.10 -6.56
CA LYS A 5 -7.33 -7.76 -6.09
C LYS A 5 -7.25 -7.71 -4.57
N GLU A 6 -8.20 -8.34 -3.90
CA GLU A 6 -8.20 -8.46 -2.43
C GLU A 6 -6.96 -9.23 -1.95
N ALA A 7 -6.65 -10.36 -2.56
CA ALA A 7 -5.46 -11.15 -2.22
C ALA A 7 -4.17 -10.33 -2.40
N ILE A 8 -4.06 -9.56 -3.48
CA ILE A 8 -2.90 -8.68 -3.72
C ILE A 8 -2.81 -7.59 -2.64
N LEU A 9 -3.93 -6.91 -2.32
CA LEU A 9 -3.95 -5.89 -1.27
C LEU A 9 -3.57 -6.48 0.09
N MET A 10 -4.12 -7.64 0.45
CA MET A 10 -3.80 -8.33 1.70
C MET A 10 -2.34 -8.73 1.79
N THR A 11 -1.74 -9.15 0.69
CA THR A 11 -0.31 -9.46 0.62
C THR A 11 0.52 -8.21 0.87
N LEU A 12 0.21 -7.09 0.23
CA LEU A 12 0.91 -5.82 0.44
C LEU A 12 0.75 -5.29 1.87
N VAL A 13 -0.46 -5.37 2.42
CA VAL A 13 -0.75 -5.00 3.81
C VAL A 13 0.04 -5.88 4.77
N GLY A 14 0.09 -7.19 4.55
CA GLY A 14 0.87 -8.12 5.36
C GLY A 14 2.36 -7.77 5.38
N VAL A 15 2.95 -7.44 4.23
CA VAL A 15 4.35 -6.99 4.14
C VAL A 15 4.55 -5.67 4.90
N ALA A 16 3.64 -4.73 4.77
CA ALA A 16 3.72 -3.44 5.47
C ALA A 16 3.60 -3.61 6.99
N GLN A 17 2.78 -4.54 7.46
CA GLN A 17 2.63 -4.86 8.89
C GLN A 17 3.91 -5.37 9.51
N THR A 18 4.68 -6.20 8.81
CA THR A 18 5.97 -6.71 9.33
C THR A 18 6.96 -5.59 9.61
N HIS A 19 6.81 -4.46 8.95
CA HIS A 19 7.66 -3.27 9.12
C HIS A 19 6.99 -2.13 9.90
N ASN A 20 5.78 -2.32 10.40
CA ASN A 20 5.01 -1.28 11.10
C ASN A 20 4.86 0.02 10.28
N LYS A 21 4.63 -0.10 8.99
CA LYS A 21 4.52 1.03 8.05
C LYS A 21 3.18 1.03 7.31
N THR A 22 2.73 2.20 6.88
CA THR A 22 1.57 2.38 6.01
C THR A 22 1.92 2.29 4.51
N TYR A 23 3.11 1.86 4.24
CA TYR A 23 3.65 1.65 2.91
C TYR A 23 4.59 0.44 2.93
N CYS A 24 4.83 -0.14 1.78
CA CYS A 24 5.83 -1.20 1.63
C CYS A 24 6.56 -1.08 0.30
N TRP A 25 7.76 -1.62 0.27
CA TRP A 25 8.47 -1.87 -0.98
C TRP A 25 8.71 -3.36 -1.09
N VAL A 26 8.27 -3.92 -2.17
CA VAL A 26 8.35 -5.35 -2.43
C VAL A 26 8.50 -5.61 -3.92
N SER A 27 9.41 -6.51 -4.28
CA SER A 27 9.59 -6.91 -5.67
C SER A 27 8.38 -7.70 -6.17
N GLN A 28 8.15 -7.66 -7.47
CA GLN A 28 7.06 -8.42 -8.08
C GLN A 28 7.23 -9.94 -7.87
N ASN A 29 8.46 -10.44 -7.95
CA ASN A 29 8.75 -11.85 -7.68
C ASN A 29 8.32 -12.24 -6.27
N ARG A 30 8.68 -11.41 -5.27
CA ARG A 30 8.28 -11.65 -3.88
C ARG A 30 6.77 -11.58 -3.70
N GLN A 31 6.08 -10.68 -4.40
CA GLN A 31 4.61 -10.65 -4.38
C GLN A 31 4.00 -11.94 -4.92
N LEU A 32 4.52 -12.45 -6.04
CA LEU A 32 4.06 -13.71 -6.62
C LEU A 32 4.28 -14.91 -5.69
N GLU A 33 5.45 -14.98 -5.04
CA GLU A 33 5.73 -16.00 -4.03
C GLU A 33 4.76 -15.95 -2.85
N LEU A 34 4.49 -14.76 -2.33
CA LEU A 34 3.58 -14.57 -1.21
C LEU A 34 2.13 -14.89 -1.59
N LEU A 35 1.68 -14.51 -2.78
CA LEU A 35 0.36 -14.85 -3.31
C LEU A 35 0.19 -16.36 -3.44
N LYS A 36 1.20 -17.05 -3.95
CA LYS A 36 1.19 -18.51 -4.04
C LYS A 36 1.16 -19.15 -2.65
N LYS A 37 1.97 -18.65 -1.71
CA LYS A 37 2.11 -19.22 -0.37
C LYS A 37 0.85 -19.05 0.48
N TYR A 38 0.26 -17.85 0.50
CA TYR A 38 -0.82 -17.51 1.45
C TYR A 38 -2.22 -17.56 0.85
N HIS A 39 -2.33 -17.43 -0.48
CA HIS A 39 -3.61 -17.41 -1.17
C HIS A 39 -3.77 -18.53 -2.19
N SER A 40 -2.75 -19.38 -2.36
CA SER A 40 -2.70 -20.43 -3.39
C SER A 40 -2.92 -19.92 -4.82
N TRP A 41 -2.61 -18.65 -5.07
CA TRP A 41 -2.76 -17.99 -6.36
C TRP A 41 -1.46 -18.08 -7.16
N ASN A 42 -1.50 -18.81 -8.25
CA ASN A 42 -0.40 -18.87 -9.21
C ASN A 42 -0.74 -18.01 -10.42
N ILE A 43 -0.36 -16.76 -10.40
CA ILE A 43 -0.62 -15.79 -11.47
C ILE A 43 0.68 -15.34 -12.14
N SER A 44 0.57 -14.95 -13.42
CA SER A 44 1.71 -14.42 -14.16
C SER A 44 2.06 -12.98 -13.69
N ARG A 45 3.32 -12.58 -13.91
CA ARG A 45 3.76 -11.20 -13.66
C ARG A 45 2.92 -10.18 -14.44
N ARG A 46 2.51 -10.52 -15.67
CA ARG A 46 1.64 -9.68 -16.50
C ARG A 46 0.28 -9.46 -15.84
N THR A 47 -0.31 -10.53 -15.32
CA THR A 47 -1.60 -10.47 -14.59
C THR A 47 -1.46 -9.64 -13.33
N LEU A 48 -0.39 -9.85 -12.55
CA LEU A 48 -0.11 -9.04 -11.35
C LEU A 48 -0.02 -7.55 -11.69
N ASN A 49 0.74 -7.19 -12.72
CA ASN A 49 0.87 -5.79 -13.14
C ASN A 49 -0.45 -5.17 -13.58
N ARG A 50 -1.28 -5.91 -14.31
CA ARG A 50 -2.62 -5.47 -14.69
C ARG A 50 -3.48 -5.19 -13.46
N ARG A 51 -3.52 -6.09 -12.50
CA ARG A 51 -4.29 -5.92 -11.26
C ARG A 51 -3.77 -4.78 -10.40
N LEU A 52 -2.46 -4.62 -10.30
CA LEU A 52 -1.86 -3.48 -9.60
C LEU A 52 -2.22 -2.14 -10.26
N LYS A 53 -2.25 -2.09 -11.61
CA LYS A 53 -2.69 -0.90 -12.34
C LYS A 53 -4.16 -0.57 -12.06
N GLU A 54 -5.03 -1.57 -12.06
CA GLU A 54 -6.44 -1.41 -11.70
C GLU A 54 -6.61 -0.89 -10.26
N LEU A 55 -5.86 -1.42 -9.29
CA LEU A 55 -5.88 -0.96 -7.90
C LEU A 55 -5.41 0.49 -7.74
N VAL A 56 -4.44 0.93 -8.54
CA VAL A 56 -4.02 2.34 -8.59
C VAL A 56 -5.14 3.21 -9.17
N GLN A 57 -5.77 2.79 -10.25
CA GLN A 57 -6.87 3.52 -10.89
C GLN A 57 -8.10 3.61 -9.97
N GLU A 58 -8.40 2.56 -9.24
CA GLU A 58 -9.49 2.52 -8.26
C GLU A 58 -9.18 3.32 -6.97
N GLY A 59 -7.95 3.77 -6.80
CA GLY A 59 -7.55 4.64 -5.69
C GLY A 59 -7.27 3.92 -4.37
N TYR A 60 -6.94 2.63 -4.38
CA TYR A 60 -6.55 1.90 -3.17
C TYR A 60 -5.09 2.08 -2.79
N ILE A 61 -4.22 2.13 -3.79
CA ILE A 61 -2.77 2.27 -3.62
C ILE A 61 -2.20 3.32 -4.56
N LEU A 62 -1.04 3.83 -4.19
CA LEU A 62 -0.17 4.61 -5.07
C LEU A 62 1.10 3.79 -5.32
N ARG A 63 1.46 3.63 -6.57
CA ARG A 63 2.65 2.88 -7.01
C ARG A 63 3.72 3.85 -7.46
N ILE A 64 4.88 3.83 -6.80
CA ILE A 64 6.00 4.71 -7.11
C ILE A 64 7.20 3.83 -7.49
N ARG A 65 7.68 4.00 -8.72
CA ARG A 65 8.92 3.39 -9.16
C ARG A 65 10.08 4.13 -8.52
N ARG A 66 11.03 3.39 -7.97
CA ARG A 66 12.23 3.95 -7.38
C ARG A 66 13.44 3.66 -8.25
N HIS A 67 14.28 4.68 -8.39
CA HIS A 67 15.58 4.58 -9.05
C HIS A 67 16.66 4.85 -8.01
N ILE A 68 17.75 4.12 -8.09
CA ILE A 68 18.97 4.38 -7.34
C ILE A 68 20.11 4.59 -8.35
N GLU A 69 21.02 5.47 -8.00
CA GLU A 69 22.26 5.63 -8.77
C GLU A 69 23.15 4.40 -8.57
N GLY A 70 23.56 3.77 -9.65
CA GLY A 70 24.59 2.75 -9.64
C GLY A 70 25.98 3.38 -9.41
N PRO A 71 27.00 2.57 -9.10
CA PRO A 71 28.38 3.06 -8.89
C PRO A 71 28.97 3.75 -10.11
N ASP A 72 28.41 3.51 -11.27
CA ASP A 72 28.76 4.09 -12.58
C ASP A 72 27.90 5.31 -12.97
N GLY A 73 27.06 5.82 -12.03
CA GLY A 73 26.11 6.92 -12.28
C GLY A 73 24.90 6.54 -13.10
N SER A 74 24.75 5.29 -13.52
CA SER A 74 23.59 4.83 -14.27
C SER A 74 22.37 4.63 -13.37
N PRO A 75 21.15 5.00 -13.80
CA PRO A 75 19.94 4.77 -13.02
C PRO A 75 19.62 3.27 -12.99
N ARG A 76 19.56 2.68 -11.81
CA ARG A 76 19.13 1.30 -11.59
C ARG A 76 17.75 1.27 -10.94
N PHE A 77 16.92 0.34 -11.39
CA PHE A 77 15.62 0.13 -10.78
C PHE A 77 15.76 -0.54 -9.41
N ASN A 78 15.10 0.03 -8.42
CA ASN A 78 14.92 -0.60 -7.12
C ASN A 78 13.48 -1.13 -7.00
N SER A 79 13.18 -1.86 -5.92
CA SER A 79 11.84 -2.37 -5.68
C SER A 79 10.82 -1.22 -5.62
N THR A 80 9.66 -1.44 -6.23
CA THR A 80 8.58 -0.44 -6.28
C THR A 80 8.03 -0.18 -4.88
N LEU A 81 7.82 1.09 -4.57
CA LEU A 81 7.15 1.54 -3.36
C LEU A 81 5.64 1.56 -3.59
N TYR A 82 4.90 0.90 -2.72
CA TYR A 82 3.45 0.90 -2.68
C TYR A 82 2.99 1.67 -1.46
N LYS A 83 2.26 2.74 -1.69
CA LYS A 83 1.66 3.56 -0.65
C LYS A 83 0.18 3.26 -0.56
N PHE A 84 -0.36 3.10 0.65
CA PHE A 84 -1.79 2.85 0.86
C PHE A 84 -2.56 4.16 0.93
N LYS A 85 -3.70 4.20 0.25
CA LYS A 85 -4.60 5.36 0.28
C LYS A 85 -5.73 5.13 1.30
N ALA A 86 -6.37 6.22 1.68
CA ALA A 86 -7.49 6.22 2.63
C ALA A 86 -8.58 5.19 2.30
N LYS A 87 -8.90 5.03 1.03
CA LYS A 87 -9.90 4.07 0.55
C LYS A 87 -9.60 2.63 0.97
N LEU A 88 -8.31 2.25 1.00
CA LEU A 88 -7.90 0.94 1.49
C LEU A 88 -8.23 0.77 2.97
N PHE A 89 -7.91 1.74 3.80
CA PHE A 89 -8.17 1.68 5.24
C PHE A 89 -9.67 1.63 5.55
N ILE A 90 -10.50 2.36 4.80
CA ILE A 90 -11.95 2.29 4.91
C ILE A 90 -12.47 0.91 4.53
N MET A 91 -11.96 0.33 3.45
CA MET A 91 -12.30 -1.04 3.06
C MET A 91 -11.91 -2.05 4.14
N LEU A 92 -10.69 -1.95 4.66
CA LEU A 92 -10.21 -2.81 5.73
C LEU A 92 -11.08 -2.67 6.98
N LYS A 93 -11.50 -1.46 7.35
CA LYS A 93 -12.39 -1.24 8.48
C LYS A 93 -13.74 -1.96 8.32
N ARG A 94 -14.26 -2.06 7.11
CA ARG A 94 -15.51 -2.78 6.81
C ARG A 94 -15.38 -4.32 6.89
N MET A 95 -14.18 -4.85 6.81
CA MET A 95 -13.90 -6.29 6.86
C MET A 95 -13.86 -6.87 8.30
N GLY A 96 -14.20 -6.10 9.33
CA GLY A 96 -14.41 -6.58 10.70
C GLY A 96 -13.15 -6.91 11.51
N ASN A 97 -13.14 -8.06 12.19
CA ASN A 97 -12.10 -8.41 13.19
C ASN A 97 -10.66 -8.45 12.66
N PHE A 98 -10.45 -8.69 11.39
CA PHE A 98 -9.14 -8.61 10.74
C PHE A 98 -8.56 -7.20 10.86
N VAL A 99 -9.40 -6.19 10.79
CA VAL A 99 -9.06 -4.77 10.87
C VAL A 99 -8.50 -4.37 12.22
N LYS A 100 -9.03 -4.89 13.33
CA LYS A 100 -8.52 -4.57 14.67
C LYS A 100 -7.03 -4.92 14.79
N LYS A 101 -6.63 -6.06 14.25
CA LYS A 101 -5.22 -6.48 14.23
C LYS A 101 -4.37 -5.62 13.31
N VAL A 102 -4.88 -5.24 12.14
CA VAL A 102 -4.19 -4.35 11.19
C VAL A 102 -4.01 -2.96 11.78
N PHE A 103 -5.07 -2.37 12.35
CA PHE A 103 -5.00 -1.02 12.91
C PHE A 103 -4.21 -0.94 14.23
N SER A 104 -4.16 -1.99 15.03
CA SER A 104 -3.30 -2.01 16.21
C SER A 104 -1.81 -2.05 15.84
N THR A 105 -1.48 -2.61 14.69
CA THR A 105 -0.12 -2.71 14.18
C THR A 105 0.29 -1.44 13.42
N PHE A 106 -0.62 -0.87 12.63
CA PHE A 106 -0.41 0.45 12.06
C PHE A 106 -0.73 1.50 13.14
N ARG A 107 0.25 2.27 13.56
CA ARG A 107 0.02 3.52 14.29
C ARG A 107 -0.68 4.52 13.36
N VAL A 108 -1.90 4.21 12.94
CA VAL A 108 -2.77 5.18 12.26
C VAL A 108 -3.32 6.09 13.34
N PRO A 109 -2.84 7.34 13.42
CA PRO A 109 -3.35 8.23 14.43
C PRO A 109 -4.85 8.42 14.21
N LYS A 110 -5.64 8.20 15.25
CA LYS A 110 -7.01 8.73 15.38
C LYS A 110 -8.10 8.14 14.46
N VAL A 111 -8.02 6.87 14.08
CA VAL A 111 -9.16 6.23 13.40
C VAL A 111 -10.46 6.31 14.24
N ALA A 112 -10.35 6.35 15.57
CA ALA A 112 -11.49 6.55 16.45
C ALA A 112 -12.21 7.89 16.25
N GLN A 113 -11.53 8.93 15.75
CA GLN A 113 -12.15 10.22 15.46
C GLN A 113 -13.02 10.22 14.20
N TYR A 114 -12.82 9.25 13.32
CA TYR A 114 -13.58 9.16 12.07
C TYR A 114 -14.91 8.41 12.24
N GLU A 115 -15.17 7.81 13.38
CA GLU A 115 -16.43 7.07 13.62
C GLU A 115 -17.67 7.98 13.65
N SER A 116 -17.48 9.26 13.99
CA SER A 116 -18.55 10.26 14.05
C SER A 116 -18.76 11.04 12.75
N LEU A 117 -17.89 10.89 11.76
CA LEU A 117 -17.95 11.66 10.52
C LEU A 117 -18.76 10.94 9.44
N ARG A 118 -19.48 11.71 8.62
CA ARG A 118 -20.15 11.19 7.42
C ARG A 118 -19.09 10.78 6.37
N GLY A 119 -19.42 9.81 5.50
CA GLY A 119 -18.47 9.14 4.61
C GLY A 119 -17.54 10.04 3.79
N GLU A 120 -18.03 11.19 3.27
CA GLU A 120 -17.20 12.11 2.50
C GLU A 120 -16.20 12.91 3.36
N GLU A 121 -16.59 13.25 4.58
CA GLU A 121 -15.72 13.94 5.54
C GLU A 121 -14.61 13.02 6.05
N ILE A 122 -14.93 11.74 6.23
CA ILE A 122 -13.93 10.71 6.55
C ILE A 122 -12.85 10.66 5.48
N PHE A 123 -13.22 10.72 4.20
CA PHE A 123 -12.27 10.71 3.09
C PHE A 123 -11.31 11.89 3.13
N LYS A 124 -11.80 13.09 3.41
CA LYS A 124 -10.95 14.31 3.49
C LYS A 124 -9.96 14.23 4.63
N HIS A 125 -10.41 13.85 5.83
CA HIS A 125 -9.56 13.78 7.02
C HIS A 125 -8.53 12.65 6.92
N VAL A 126 -8.93 11.46 6.50
CA VAL A 126 -7.99 10.34 6.34
C VAL A 126 -6.96 10.64 5.24
N ALA A 127 -7.36 11.28 4.15
CA ALA A 127 -6.43 11.70 3.11
C ALA A 127 -5.41 12.72 3.64
N THR A 128 -5.83 13.70 4.42
CA THR A 128 -4.97 14.71 5.01
C THR A 128 -4.00 14.10 6.04
N ASP A 129 -4.48 13.26 6.92
CA ASP A 129 -3.65 12.61 7.94
C ASP A 129 -2.65 11.63 7.32
N VAL A 130 -3.06 10.92 6.27
CA VAL A 130 -2.17 10.08 5.49
C VAL A 130 -1.11 10.94 4.80
N GLU A 131 -1.45 12.07 4.19
CA GLU A 131 -0.47 12.99 3.60
C GLU A 131 0.52 13.54 4.63
N ILE A 132 0.07 13.89 5.84
CA ILE A 132 0.94 14.37 6.92
C ILE A 132 1.95 13.29 7.33
N LEU A 133 1.50 12.04 7.49
CA LEU A 133 2.38 10.90 7.78
C LEU A 133 3.40 10.63 6.67
N TRP A 134 3.11 11.07 5.44
CA TRP A 134 3.95 10.83 4.27
C TRP A 134 4.98 11.91 4.02
N LYS A 135 4.81 13.10 4.57
CA LYS A 135 5.74 14.21 4.38
C LYS A 135 7.03 14.05 5.20
N SER A 136 7.11 13.07 6.11
CA SER A 136 8.12 13.13 7.15
C SER A 136 9.50 12.51 6.87
N PRO A 137 9.77 11.33 6.33
CA PRO A 137 11.16 10.88 6.34
C PRO A 137 11.92 10.86 5.01
N TYR A 138 11.31 11.20 3.90
CA TYR A 138 11.97 11.08 2.59
C TYR A 138 12.25 12.41 1.87
N LYS A 139 12.31 13.53 2.62
CA LYS A 139 12.73 14.83 2.09
C LYS A 139 14.20 14.88 1.62
N GLY A 140 14.93 13.80 1.69
CA GLY A 140 16.37 13.79 1.42
C GLY A 140 16.80 13.37 0.01
N ARG A 141 15.89 12.91 -0.83
CA ARG A 141 16.25 12.56 -2.22
C ARG A 141 15.15 13.03 -3.17
N ALA A 142 15.28 14.26 -3.63
CA ALA A 142 14.57 14.74 -4.79
C ALA A 142 14.78 13.73 -5.92
N SER A 143 13.68 13.29 -6.55
CA SER A 143 13.77 12.58 -7.81
C SER A 143 14.53 13.48 -8.77
N PRO A 144 15.59 13.02 -9.43
CA PRO A 144 16.16 13.77 -10.53
C PRO A 144 15.05 13.91 -11.59
N THR A 145 14.70 15.14 -11.86
CA THR A 145 13.86 15.49 -13.02
C THR A 145 14.56 15.09 -14.28
#